data_501da887d2991082269c5fcfb5a7e484
#
_entry.id   501da887d2991082269c5fcfb5a7e484
#
_cell.length_a   1.000
_cell.length_b   1.000
_cell.length_c   1.000
_cell.angle_alpha   90.00
_cell.angle_beta   90.00
_cell.angle_gamma   90.00
#
_symmetry.space_group_name_H-M   'P 1'
#
loop_
_entity.id
_entity.type
_entity.pdbx_description
1 polymer ?
#
loop_
_entity_poly.entity_id
_entity_poly.type
_entity_poly.pdbx_seq_one_letter_code
_entity_poly.pdbx_strand_id
1 'polypeptide(L)'
;MAIERTFSIIKPDAVERNKIGEITAMLESAGLRIVASKRILLDQNKAASFYGVHSDKPFFQSLCDFMCSGPVSYTHLTLPTIYSV
;
A
#
# COMPACT_ATOMS: atom_id res chain seq x y z
N MET A 1 -25.44 -2.14 -7.40
CA MET A 1 -24.24 -1.28 -7.40
C MET A 1 -23.09 -2.07 -6.81
N ALA A 2 -22.03 -2.22 -7.56
CA ALA A 2 -20.88 -2.98 -7.11
C ALA A 2 -19.79 -2.03 -6.60
N ILE A 3 -19.13 -2.42 -5.52
CA ILE A 3 -18.01 -1.70 -4.94
C ILE A 3 -16.89 -2.70 -4.73
N GLU A 4 -15.74 -2.42 -5.29
CA GLU A 4 -14.56 -3.23 -5.08
C GLU A 4 -13.71 -2.60 -3.99
N ARG A 5 -13.11 -3.44 -3.16
CA ARG A 5 -12.16 -3.02 -2.14
C ARG A 5 -10.77 -3.44 -2.55
N THR A 6 -9.85 -2.54 -2.34
CA THR A 6 -8.44 -2.79 -2.57
C THR A 6 -7.61 -2.06 -1.54
N PHE A 7 -6.32 -2.18 -1.63
CA PHE A 7 -5.45 -1.42 -0.74
C PHE A 7 -4.20 -0.97 -1.49
N SER A 8 -3.54 0.02 -0.93
CA SER A 8 -2.29 0.55 -1.43
C SER A 8 -1.31 0.67 -0.27
N ILE A 9 -0.05 0.49 -0.56
CA ILE A 9 1.03 0.71 0.39
C ILE A 9 1.95 1.78 -0.16
N ILE A 10 2.22 2.78 0.67
CA ILE A 10 3.25 3.79 0.38
C ILE A 10 4.51 3.31 1.07
N LYS A 11 5.54 3.02 0.27
CA LYS A 11 6.77 2.39 0.73
C LYS A 11 7.62 3.31 1.61
N PRO A 12 8.54 2.75 2.39
CA PRO A 12 9.32 3.55 3.35
C PRO A 12 10.06 4.74 2.74
N ASP A 13 10.59 4.61 1.54
CA ASP A 13 11.31 5.70 0.87
C ASP A 13 10.39 6.89 0.58
N ALA A 14 9.16 6.63 0.13
CA ALA A 14 8.19 7.68 -0.14
C ALA A 14 7.67 8.32 1.15
N VAL A 15 7.51 7.52 2.22
CA VAL A 15 7.12 8.04 3.52
C VAL A 15 8.19 8.98 4.04
N GLU A 16 9.46 8.59 3.94
CA GLU A 16 10.59 9.41 4.35
C GLU A 16 10.65 10.74 3.59
N ARG A 17 10.24 10.73 2.33
CA ARG A 17 10.20 11.96 1.50
C ARG A 17 8.96 12.79 1.70
N ASN A 18 8.11 12.44 2.65
CA ASN A 18 6.85 13.15 2.92
C ASN A 18 5.90 13.17 1.72
N LYS A 19 5.80 12.04 1.02
CA LYS A 19 4.96 11.94 -0.17
C LYS A 19 3.56 11.36 0.09
N ILE A 20 3.24 11.03 1.34
CA ILE A 20 1.94 10.43 1.68
C ILE A 20 0.79 11.31 1.20
N GLY A 21 0.86 12.62 1.46
CA GLY A 21 -0.19 13.55 1.08
C GLY A 21 -0.38 13.64 -0.44
N GLU A 22 0.71 13.72 -1.18
CA GLU A 22 0.65 13.78 -2.65
C GLU A 22 0.06 12.51 -3.24
N ILE A 23 0.51 11.36 -2.76
CA ILE A 23 0.02 10.07 -3.27
C ILE A 23 -1.45 9.89 -2.92
N THR A 24 -1.84 10.26 -1.70
CA THR A 24 -3.23 10.18 -1.27
C THR A 24 -4.12 11.08 -2.13
N ALA A 25 -3.67 12.29 -2.43
CA ALA A 25 -4.41 13.21 -3.30
C ALA A 25 -4.55 12.64 -4.72
N MET A 26 -3.53 11.98 -5.23
CA MET A 26 -3.59 11.32 -6.53
C MET A 26 -4.62 10.20 -6.55
N LEU A 27 -4.68 9.41 -5.49
CA LEU A 27 -5.66 8.32 -5.38
C LEU A 27 -7.09 8.87 -5.37
N GLU A 28 -7.33 9.92 -4.60
CA GLU A 28 -8.65 10.54 -4.55
C GLU A 28 -9.02 11.20 -5.87
N SER A 29 -8.07 11.85 -6.53
CA SER A 29 -8.29 12.46 -7.84
C SER A 29 -8.62 11.42 -8.91
N ALA A 30 -8.12 10.20 -8.75
CA ALA A 30 -8.43 9.10 -9.66
C ALA A 30 -9.80 8.47 -9.41
N GLY A 31 -10.56 8.97 -8.43
CA GLY A 31 -11.89 8.46 -8.11
C GLY A 31 -11.93 7.38 -7.04
N LEU A 32 -10.81 7.07 -6.43
CA LEU A 32 -10.77 6.10 -5.34
C LEU A 32 -11.16 6.78 -4.04
N ARG A 33 -11.94 6.09 -3.23
CA ARG A 33 -12.33 6.58 -1.93
C ARG A 33 -11.48 5.93 -0.85
N ILE A 34 -10.90 6.74 0.01
CA ILE A 34 -10.12 6.25 1.14
C ILE A 34 -11.05 5.87 2.26
N VAL A 35 -11.02 4.60 2.65
CA VAL A 35 -11.85 4.05 3.72
C VAL A 35 -11.11 4.12 5.05
N ALA A 36 -9.83 3.77 5.04
CA ALA A 36 -8.99 3.79 6.23
C ALA A 36 -7.54 3.91 5.81
N SER A 37 -6.76 4.56 6.63
CA SER A 37 -5.33 4.73 6.39
C SER A 37 -4.58 4.56 7.69
N LYS A 38 -3.41 3.92 7.63
CA LYS A 38 -2.63 3.63 8.82
C LYS A 38 -1.15 3.65 8.47
N ARG A 39 -0.38 4.33 9.30
CA ARG A 39 1.08 4.28 9.22
C ARG A 39 1.57 3.20 10.17
N ILE A 40 2.31 2.23 9.67
CA ILE A 40 2.80 1.11 10.46
C ILE A 40 4.26 0.85 10.14
N LEU A 41 4.94 0.22 11.09
CA LEU A 41 6.29 -0.29 10.88
C LEU A 41 6.17 -1.82 10.76
N LEU A 42 6.55 -2.35 9.61
CA LEU A 42 6.51 -3.78 9.38
C LEU A 42 7.73 -4.46 10.03
N ASP A 43 7.51 -5.63 10.61
CA ASP A 43 8.61 -6.52 10.99
C ASP A 43 8.83 -7.55 9.88
N GLN A 44 9.90 -8.35 10.02
CA GLN A 44 10.24 -9.35 9.00
C GLN A 44 9.12 -10.36 8.78
N ASN A 45 8.44 -10.77 9.84
CA ASN A 45 7.35 -11.74 9.73
C ASN A 45 6.17 -11.16 8.96
N LYS A 46 5.80 -9.92 9.23
CA LYS A 46 4.70 -9.26 8.53
C LYS A 46 5.05 -9.01 7.08
N ALA A 47 6.26 -8.56 6.79
CA ALA A 47 6.70 -8.33 5.43
C ALA A 47 6.75 -9.65 4.65
N ALA A 48 7.25 -10.71 5.24
CA ALA A 48 7.28 -12.02 4.62
C ALA A 48 5.88 -12.56 4.33
N SER A 49 4.95 -12.36 5.25
CA SER A 49 3.56 -12.75 5.06
C SER A 49 2.92 -11.95 3.92
N PHE A 50 3.18 -10.66 3.88
CA PHE A 50 2.61 -9.77 2.88
C PHE A 50 3.07 -10.10 1.46
N TYR A 51 4.34 -10.44 1.32
CA TYR A 51 4.96 -10.74 0.04
C TYR A 51 5.21 -12.23 -0.18
N GLY A 52 4.50 -13.09 0.54
CA GLY A 52 4.69 -14.53 0.48
C GLY A 52 4.58 -15.13 -0.90
N VAL A 53 3.79 -14.53 -1.80
CA VAL A 53 3.67 -14.98 -3.19
C VAL A 53 4.98 -14.85 -3.96
N HIS A 54 5.92 -14.08 -3.46
CA HIS A 54 7.23 -13.86 -4.08
C HIS A 54 8.36 -14.58 -3.34
N SER A 55 8.03 -15.47 -2.41
CA SER A 55 9.03 -16.11 -1.55
C SER A 55 10.07 -16.94 -2.32
N ASP A 56 9.74 -17.36 -3.52
CA ASP A 56 10.65 -18.11 -4.40
C ASP A 56 11.52 -17.21 -5.29
N LYS A 57 11.33 -15.89 -5.20
CA LYS A 57 12.08 -14.95 -6.02
C LYS A 57 13.39 -14.56 -5.35
N PRO A 58 14.46 -14.34 -6.15
CA PRO A 58 15.77 -13.97 -5.56
C PRO A 58 15.76 -12.64 -4.83
N PHE A 59 14.83 -11.73 -5.15
CA PHE A 59 14.73 -10.44 -4.50
C PHE A 59 13.89 -10.44 -3.22
N PHE A 60 13.34 -11.58 -2.82
CA PHE A 60 12.37 -11.63 -1.71
C PHE A 60 12.94 -11.07 -0.42
N GLN A 61 14.13 -11.51 -0.02
CA GLN A 61 14.75 -11.05 1.22
C GLN A 61 15.06 -9.55 1.17
N SER A 62 15.57 -9.07 0.05
CA SER A 62 15.85 -7.64 -0.13
C SER A 62 14.56 -6.81 -0.04
N LEU A 63 13.47 -7.30 -0.60
CA LEU A 63 12.17 -6.64 -0.53
C LEU A 63 11.68 -6.57 0.91
N CYS A 64 11.75 -7.66 1.66
CA CYS A 64 11.34 -7.68 3.06
C CYS A 64 12.19 -6.71 3.89
N ASP A 65 13.51 -6.71 3.69
CA ASP A 65 14.40 -5.81 4.39
C ASP A 65 14.07 -4.35 4.08
N PHE A 66 13.81 -4.04 2.82
CA PHE A 66 13.44 -2.69 2.43
C PHE A 66 12.13 -2.26 3.08
N MET A 67 11.12 -3.11 3.06
CA MET A 67 9.82 -2.78 3.63
C MET A 67 9.84 -2.64 5.15
N CYS A 68 10.86 -3.21 5.81
CA CYS A 68 11.05 -3.07 7.25
C CYS A 68 11.96 -1.91 7.63
N SER A 69 12.53 -1.20 6.67
CA SER A 69 13.53 -0.16 6.92
C SER A 69 12.95 1.14 7.50
N GLY A 70 11.64 1.30 7.43
CA GLY A 70 10.95 2.47 7.96
C GLY A 70 9.46 2.33 7.89
N PRO A 71 8.70 3.30 8.42
CA PRO A 71 7.25 3.23 8.39
C PRO A 71 6.70 3.20 6.97
N VAL A 72 5.59 2.48 6.79
CA VAL A 72 4.82 2.47 5.54
C VAL A 72 3.43 3.03 5.82
N SER A 73 2.77 3.57 4.80
CA SER A 73 1.39 3.99 4.90
C SER A 73 0.51 2.99 4.17
N TYR A 74 -0.36 2.34 4.91
CA TYR A 74 -1.27 1.32 4.41
C TYR A 74 -2.65 1.94 4.29
N THR A 75 -3.24 1.89 3.10
CA THR A 75 -4.51 2.56 2.81
C THR A 75 -5.51 1.59 2.20
N HIS A 76 -6.66 1.47 2.83
CA HIS A 76 -7.80 0.75 2.27
C HIS A 76 -8.60 1.68 1.39
N LEU A 77 -8.94 1.20 0.22
CA LEU A 77 -9.63 1.99 -0.80
C LEU A 77 -10.89 1.27 -1.26
N THR A 78 -11.88 2.03 -1.69
CA THR A 78 -12.99 1.49 -2.45
C THR A 78 -12.99 2.09 -3.83
N LEU A 79 -13.34 1.26 -4.79
CA LEU A 79 -13.46 1.65 -6.18
C LEU A 79 -14.89 1.37 -6.62
N PRO A 80 -15.72 2.41 -6.79
CA PRO A 80 -17.07 2.19 -7.31
C PRO A 80 -16.99 1.75 -8.76
N THR A 81 -17.78 0.75 -9.12
CA THR A 81 -17.76 0.20 -10.48
C THR A 81 -18.95 0.61 -11.32
N ILE A 82 -19.92 1.26 -10.72
CA ILE A 82 -21.17 1.59 -11.39
C ILE A 82 -21.03 2.65 -12.48
N TYR A 83 -20.03 3.47 -12.37
CA TYR A 83 -19.84 4.54 -13.32
C TYR A 83 -18.91 4.15 -14.46
N SER A 84 -18.60 2.92 -14.54
CA SER A 84 -17.75 2.42 -15.58
C SER A 84 -18.41 2.52 -16.96
N VAL A 85 -19.55 3.05 -16.96
CA VAL A 85 -20.25 3.38 -18.20
C VAL A 85 -19.46 4.33 -19.04
#